data_83d98100db61b3108638fe33e3256cb8
#
_entry.id   83d98100db61b3108638fe33e3256cb8
#
_cell.length_a   1.000
_cell.length_b   1.000
_cell.length_c   1.000
_cell.angle_alpha   90.00
_cell.angle_beta   90.00
_cell.angle_gamma   90.00
#
_symmetry.space_group_name_H-M   'P 1'
#
loop_
_entity.id
_entity.type
_entity.pdbx_description
1 polymer ?
#
loop_
_entity_poly.entity_id
_entity_poly.type
_entity_poly.pdbx_seq_one_letter_code
_entity_poly.pdbx_strand_id
1 'polypeptide(L)'
;MNWGQALIALDTGERCRYRGITVIVAGVEVKRMARIDNETKQPYCAGDRFYSCRLLGAGNSGGTMYEGRLDELMTEHEYLESLKKQKEEHH
;
A
#
# COMPACT_ATOMS: atom_id res chain seq x y z
N MET A 1 -3.55 -4.56 4.43
CA MET A 1 -4.57 -5.12 3.50
C MET A 1 -3.97 -6.33 2.79
N ASN A 2 -4.73 -7.39 2.65
CA ASN A 2 -4.26 -8.56 1.91
C ASN A 2 -4.58 -8.43 0.41
N TRP A 3 -4.08 -9.38 -0.39
CA TRP A 3 -4.26 -9.38 -1.85
C TRP A 3 -5.72 -9.39 -2.27
N GLY A 4 -6.54 -10.24 -1.63
CA GLY A 4 -7.97 -10.34 -1.94
C GLY A 4 -8.72 -9.05 -1.64
N GLN A 5 -8.44 -8.43 -0.51
CA GLN A 5 -9.04 -7.13 -0.15
C GLN A 5 -8.63 -6.04 -1.14
N ALA A 6 -7.38 -6.05 -1.59
CA ALA A 6 -6.88 -5.07 -2.55
C ALA A 6 -7.55 -5.23 -3.92
N LEU A 7 -7.80 -6.45 -4.36
CA LEU A 7 -8.53 -6.70 -5.62
C LEU A 7 -9.97 -6.20 -5.54
N ILE A 8 -10.62 -6.38 -4.40
CA ILE A 8 -11.97 -5.85 -4.18
C ILE A 8 -11.96 -4.32 -4.21
N ALA A 9 -11.00 -3.70 -3.53
CA ALA A 9 -10.86 -2.25 -3.53
C ALA A 9 -10.58 -1.69 -4.92
N LEU A 10 -9.78 -2.39 -5.72
CA LEU A 10 -9.50 -2.04 -7.10
C LEU A 10 -10.78 -2.09 -7.95
N ASP A 11 -11.58 -3.13 -7.78
CA ASP A 11 -12.82 -3.34 -8.54
C ASP A 11 -13.91 -2.33 -8.16
N THR A 12 -14.07 -2.06 -6.87
CA THR A 12 -15.13 -1.18 -6.37
C THR A 12 -14.78 0.30 -6.41
N GLY A 13 -13.49 0.63 -6.44
CA GLY A 13 -13.02 2.00 -6.36
C GLY A 13 -13.20 2.64 -4.99
N GLU A 14 -13.32 1.83 -3.94
CA GLU A 14 -13.50 2.35 -2.58
C GLU A 14 -12.28 3.10 -2.08
N ARG A 15 -12.49 4.06 -1.20
CA ARG A 15 -11.41 4.83 -0.58
C ARG A 15 -10.68 4.00 0.47
N CYS A 16 -9.36 4.07 0.43
CA CYS A 16 -8.48 3.42 1.39
C CYS A 16 -7.55 4.44 2.02
N ARG A 17 -6.76 4.02 2.98
CA ARG A 17 -5.76 4.88 3.64
C ARG A 17 -4.37 4.26 3.48
N TYR A 18 -3.45 5.08 3.02
CA TYR A 18 -2.04 4.72 2.90
C TYR A 18 -1.24 5.77 3.68
N ARG A 19 -0.66 5.34 4.81
CA ARG A 19 0.06 6.24 5.73
C ARG A 19 -0.74 7.51 6.08
N GLY A 20 -2.04 7.35 6.31
CA GLY A 20 -2.95 8.43 6.65
C GLY A 20 -3.51 9.22 5.46
N ILE A 21 -3.03 8.96 4.26
CA ILE A 21 -3.50 9.63 3.04
C ILE A 21 -4.67 8.87 2.44
N THR A 22 -5.73 9.59 2.07
CA THR A 22 -6.86 8.97 1.38
C THR A 22 -6.48 8.67 -0.06
N VAL A 23 -6.62 7.41 -0.46
CA VAL A 23 -6.22 6.92 -1.78
C VAL A 23 -7.26 5.96 -2.35
N ILE A 24 -7.18 5.75 -3.66
CA ILE A 24 -7.94 4.72 -4.37
C ILE A 24 -6.93 3.78 -4.99
N VAL A 25 -7.17 2.47 -4.87
CA VAL A 25 -6.28 1.47 -5.47
C VAL A 25 -6.44 1.52 -6.99
N ALA A 26 -5.34 1.78 -7.69
CA ALA A 26 -5.31 1.86 -9.15
C ALA A 26 -4.66 0.63 -9.78
N GLY A 27 -3.98 -0.19 -9.01
CA GLY A 27 -3.37 -1.42 -9.48
C GLY A 27 -2.66 -2.15 -8.37
N VAL A 28 -2.50 -3.46 -8.51
CA VAL A 28 -1.76 -4.31 -7.58
C VAL A 28 -0.85 -5.22 -8.38
N GLU A 29 0.34 -5.47 -7.85
CA GLU A 29 1.33 -6.31 -8.52
C GLU A 29 2.25 -7.00 -7.50
N VAL A 30 2.88 -8.07 -7.93
CA VAL A 30 3.89 -8.77 -7.14
C VAL A 30 5.25 -8.31 -7.63
N LYS A 31 6.06 -7.82 -6.70
CA LYS A 31 7.44 -7.41 -6.98
C LYS A 31 8.41 -8.28 -6.19
N ARG A 32 9.62 -8.42 -6.71
CA ARG A 32 10.74 -9.03 -5.99
C ARG A 32 11.78 -7.97 -5.72
N MET A 33 12.42 -8.08 -4.55
CA MET A 33 13.51 -7.17 -4.23
C MET A 33 14.68 -7.42 -5.19
N ALA A 34 15.16 -6.35 -5.81
CA ALA A 34 16.38 -6.40 -6.60
C ALA A 34 17.56 -6.13 -5.68
N ARG A 35 18.62 -6.92 -5.84
CA ARG A 35 19.90 -6.71 -5.16
C ARG A 35 20.98 -6.56 -6.23
N ILE A 36 22.07 -5.92 -5.86
CA ILE A 36 23.21 -5.72 -6.77
C ILE A 36 24.28 -6.74 -6.41
N ASP A 37 24.72 -7.50 -7.43
CA ASP A 37 25.86 -8.41 -7.30
C ASP A 37 27.14 -7.59 -7.15
N ASN A 38 27.90 -7.85 -6.09
CA ASN A 38 29.12 -7.10 -5.80
C ASN A 38 30.25 -7.37 -6.82
N GLU A 39 30.24 -8.52 -7.50
CA GLU A 39 31.26 -8.88 -8.48
C GLU A 39 30.95 -8.31 -9.86
N THR A 40 29.72 -8.48 -10.34
CA THR A 40 29.32 -8.07 -11.71
C THR A 40 28.73 -6.67 -11.76
N LYS A 41 28.34 -6.11 -10.60
CA LYS A 41 27.65 -4.80 -10.50
C LYS A 41 26.31 -4.77 -11.22
N GLN A 42 25.73 -5.94 -11.49
CA GLN A 42 24.43 -6.02 -12.16
C GLN A 42 23.33 -6.35 -11.17
N PRO A 43 22.11 -5.81 -11.38
CA PRO A 43 20.98 -6.15 -10.54
C PRO A 43 20.53 -7.59 -10.80
N TYR A 44 20.14 -8.28 -9.73
CA TYR A 44 19.54 -9.60 -9.81
C TYR A 44 18.34 -9.66 -8.89
N CYS A 45 17.35 -10.45 -9.27
CA CYS A 45 16.17 -10.68 -8.43
C CYS A 45 16.50 -11.77 -7.42
N ALA A 46 16.69 -11.37 -6.18
CA ALA A 46 16.95 -12.31 -5.09
C ALA A 46 15.91 -12.15 -4.01
N GLY A 47 15.44 -13.24 -3.49
CA GLY A 47 14.75 -13.28 -2.22
C GLY A 47 13.27 -12.95 -2.28
N ASP A 48 12.83 -12.20 -1.31
CA ASP A 48 11.44 -12.14 -0.92
C ASP A 48 10.56 -11.40 -1.90
N ARG A 49 9.42 -12.00 -2.19
CA ARG A 49 8.34 -11.33 -2.92
C ARG A 49 7.63 -10.39 -1.97
N PHE A 50 7.21 -9.26 -2.49
CA PHE A 50 6.29 -8.39 -1.77
C PHE A 50 5.19 -7.91 -2.72
N TYR A 51 4.03 -7.61 -2.13
CA TYR A 51 2.92 -7.06 -2.89
C TYR A 51 3.04 -5.55 -2.91
N SER A 52 2.97 -5.00 -4.12
CA SER A 52 3.01 -3.56 -4.35
C SER A 52 1.68 -3.10 -4.91
N CYS A 53 1.32 -1.86 -4.66
CA CYS A 53 0.10 -1.27 -5.20
C CYS A 53 0.39 0.12 -5.75
N ARG A 54 -0.35 0.47 -6.79
CA ARG A 54 -0.42 1.84 -7.28
C ARG A 54 -1.64 2.49 -6.68
N LEU A 55 -1.47 3.68 -6.17
CA LEU A 55 -2.50 4.40 -5.44
C LEU A 55 -2.70 5.78 -6.05
N LEU A 56 -3.96 6.13 -6.28
CA LEU A 56 -4.32 7.46 -6.74
C LEU A 56 -4.82 8.25 -5.54
N GLY A 57 -4.19 9.39 -5.26
CA GLY A 57 -4.64 10.27 -4.19
C GLY A 57 -6.06 10.75 -4.42
N ALA A 58 -6.85 10.80 -3.35
CA ALA A 58 -8.22 11.30 -3.36
C ALA A 58 -8.34 12.45 -2.38
N GLY A 59 -9.39 13.25 -2.50
CA GLY A 59 -9.58 14.42 -1.65
C GLY A 59 -8.54 15.49 -1.92
N ASN A 60 -7.86 15.97 -0.87
CA ASN A 60 -6.85 17.02 -0.98
C ASN A 60 -5.60 16.60 -1.76
N SER A 61 -5.38 15.31 -1.91
CA SER A 61 -4.24 14.74 -2.66
C SER A 61 -4.62 14.33 -4.08
N GLY A 62 -5.76 14.78 -4.59
CA GLY A 62 -6.29 14.38 -5.90
C GLY A 62 -5.30 14.59 -7.03
N GLY A 63 -5.20 13.59 -7.90
CA GLY A 63 -4.32 13.61 -9.05
C GLY A 63 -2.89 13.14 -8.82
N THR A 64 -2.49 12.90 -7.58
CA THR A 64 -1.15 12.40 -7.25
C THR A 64 -1.14 10.88 -7.26
N MET A 65 -0.16 10.30 -7.96
CA MET A 65 0.04 8.84 -7.97
C MET A 65 1.11 8.46 -6.96
N TYR A 66 0.82 7.45 -6.17
CA TYR A 66 1.76 6.87 -5.20
C TYR A 66 2.00 5.41 -5.54
N GLU A 67 3.16 4.92 -5.17
CA GLU A 67 3.45 3.50 -5.20
C GLU A 67 3.84 3.08 -3.78
N GLY A 68 3.23 2.02 -3.29
CA GLY A 68 3.45 1.60 -1.93
C GLY A 68 3.31 0.10 -1.75
N ARG A 69 3.65 -0.35 -0.53
CA ARG A 69 3.52 -1.76 -0.15
C ARG A 69 2.10 -2.03 0.31
N LEU A 70 1.58 -3.17 -0.10
CA LEU A 70 0.21 -3.58 0.24
C LEU A 70 0.02 -3.74 1.75
N ASP A 71 1.06 -4.17 2.48
CA ASP A 71 1.01 -4.33 3.93
C ASP A 71 0.83 -3.01 4.69
N GLU A 72 1.14 -1.88 4.06
CA GLU A 72 0.95 -0.56 4.65
C GLU A 72 -0.40 0.08 4.28
N LEU A 73 -1.15 -0.57 3.38
CA LEU A 73 -2.46 -0.10 2.95
C LEU A 73 -3.55 -0.66 3.85
N MET A 74 -4.50 0.16 4.23
CA MET A 74 -5.64 -0.28 5.06
C MET A 74 -6.95 0.32 4.53
N THR A 75 -8.05 -0.34 4.88
CA THR A 75 -9.38 0.20 4.57
C THR A 75 -9.64 1.46 5.41
N GLU A 76 -10.58 2.26 4.99
CA GLU A 76 -11.01 3.43 5.78
C GLU A 76 -11.49 3.01 7.19
N HIS A 77 -12.24 1.91 7.25
CA HIS A 77 -12.73 1.36 8.51
C HIS A 77 -11.58 0.94 9.44
N GLU A 78 -10.60 0.22 8.93
CA GLU A 78 -9.42 -0.20 9.68
C GLU A 78 -8.63 1.00 10.21
N TYR A 79 -8.49 2.04 9.39
CA TYR A 79 -7.80 3.26 9.75
C TYR A 79 -8.50 3.98 10.91
N LEU A 80 -9.82 4.11 10.84
CA LEU A 80 -10.61 4.75 11.89
C LEU A 80 -10.55 3.96 13.20
N GLU A 81 -10.59 2.63 13.13
CA GLU A 81 -10.43 1.76 14.30
C GLU A 81 -9.03 1.91 14.92
N SER A 82 -8.00 2.05 14.10
CA SER A 82 -6.64 2.30 14.55
C SER A 82 -6.52 3.60 15.34
N LEU A 83 -7.18 4.67 14.87
CA LEU A 83 -7.20 5.95 15.58
C LEU A 83 -7.90 5.86 16.91
N LYS A 84 -8.99 5.11 17.02
CA LYS A 84 -9.70 4.89 18.28
C LYS A 84 -8.84 4.18 19.31
N LYS A 85 -8.09 3.15 18.89
CA LYS A 85 -7.15 2.44 19.77
C LYS A 85 -6.06 3.33 20.31
N GLN A 86 -5.53 4.23 19.48
CA GLN A 86 -4.52 5.19 19.91
C GLN A 86 -5.05 6.16 20.96
N LYS A 87 -6.28 6.61 20.82
CA LYS A 87 -6.94 7.47 21.83
C LYS A 87 -7.16 6.74 23.15
N GLU A 88 -7.53 5.47 23.11
CA GLU A 88 -7.74 4.66 24.30
C GLU A 88 -6.45 4.37 25.07
N GLU A 89 -5.33 4.26 24.37
CA GLU A 89 -4.01 4.01 24.96
C GLU A 89 -3.40 5.24 25.64
N HIS A 90 -3.92 6.43 25.37
CA HIS A 90 -3.40 7.69 25.91
C HIS A 90 -4.11 8.17 27.18
N HIS A 91 -4.87 7.31 27.81
CA HIS A 91 -5.52 7.64 29.09
C HIS A 91 -4.61 7.38 30.28
#